data_4d75770f6fb74e91c362d8de2cc7d284
#
_entry.id   4d75770f6fb74e91c362d8de2cc7d284
#
_cell.length_a   1.000
_cell.length_b   1.000
_cell.length_c   1.000
_cell.angle_alpha   90.00
_cell.angle_beta   90.00
_cell.angle_gamma   90.00
#
_symmetry.space_group_name_H-M   'P 1'
#
loop_
_entity.id
_entity.type
_entity.pdbx_description
1 polymer ?
#
loop_
_entity_poly.entity_id
_entity_poly.type
_entity_poly.pdbx_seq_one_letter_code
_entity_poly.pdbx_strand_id
1 'polypeptide(L)'
;LMSESACELGVKLTEDQAEQLADVIYKKTPVSSIIEYSRSIHAEMDAITSLARLGNGGFSDKVLYTTTFPCHNCARHIVAVGITKVVYIEPYEKSLALELHDDAITEVNEHGKVIFESFEGVSPRRYQKFFFSTDERKDSFGNAEKYSTKY
;
A
#
# COMPACT_ATOMS: atom_id res chain seq x y z
N LEU A 1 14.27 -29.78 -1.48
CA LEU A 1 12.80 -29.46 -1.48
C LEU A 1 12.21 -29.48 -2.89
N MET A 2 12.70 -28.69 -3.85
CA MET A 2 12.13 -28.67 -5.21
C MET A 2 12.43 -29.95 -6.01
N SER A 3 13.59 -30.56 -5.84
CA SER A 3 13.93 -31.86 -6.48
C SER A 3 13.10 -33.01 -5.93
N GLU A 4 12.78 -32.99 -4.64
CA GLU A 4 11.93 -33.99 -3.99
C GLU A 4 10.48 -33.88 -4.47
N SER A 5 9.91 -32.69 -4.50
CA SER A 5 8.54 -32.45 -5.00
C SER A 5 8.37 -32.78 -6.49
N ALA A 6 9.41 -32.55 -7.32
CA ALA A 6 9.41 -32.93 -8.71
C ALA A 6 9.46 -34.48 -8.87
N CYS A 7 10.10 -35.18 -7.95
CA CYS A 7 10.14 -36.61 -7.95
C CYS A 7 8.78 -37.26 -7.64
N GLU A 8 7.99 -36.65 -6.74
CA GLU A 8 6.60 -37.06 -6.46
C GLU A 8 5.67 -36.93 -7.68
N LEU A 9 5.92 -35.92 -8.53
CA LEU A 9 5.19 -35.71 -9.80
C LEU A 9 5.74 -36.55 -10.97
N GLY A 10 6.76 -37.41 -10.73
CA GLY A 10 7.41 -38.25 -11.76
C GLY A 10 8.31 -37.44 -12.72
N VAL A 11 8.64 -36.19 -12.39
CA VAL A 11 9.56 -35.37 -13.17
C VAL A 11 10.96 -35.43 -12.57
N LYS A 12 11.93 -35.93 -13.33
CA LYS A 12 13.33 -35.94 -12.92
C LYS A 12 14.02 -34.64 -13.37
N LEU A 13 14.37 -33.79 -12.43
CA LEU A 13 15.16 -32.60 -12.64
C LEU A 13 16.61 -32.81 -12.15
N THR A 14 17.57 -32.27 -12.88
CA THR A 14 18.93 -32.10 -12.35
C THR A 14 18.94 -30.95 -11.34
N GLU A 15 19.97 -30.84 -10.50
CA GLU A 15 20.10 -29.74 -9.55
C GLU A 15 20.06 -28.38 -10.24
N ASP A 16 20.80 -28.22 -11.35
CA ASP A 16 20.82 -26.98 -12.13
C ASP A 16 19.43 -26.62 -12.71
N GLN A 17 18.66 -27.62 -13.17
CA GLN A 17 17.31 -27.43 -13.68
C GLN A 17 16.33 -27.04 -12.56
N ALA A 18 16.48 -27.62 -11.37
CA ALA A 18 15.67 -27.29 -10.22
C ALA A 18 15.94 -25.87 -9.74
N GLU A 19 17.19 -25.43 -9.74
CA GLU A 19 17.57 -24.07 -9.38
C GLU A 19 17.05 -23.03 -10.40
N GLN A 20 17.22 -23.32 -11.70
CA GLN A 20 16.67 -22.46 -12.76
C GLN A 20 15.14 -22.35 -12.69
N LEU A 21 14.46 -23.47 -12.42
CA LEU A 21 13.00 -23.48 -12.28
C LEU A 21 12.55 -22.67 -11.05
N ALA A 22 13.25 -22.83 -9.93
CA ALA A 22 13.00 -22.06 -8.71
C ALA A 22 13.15 -20.55 -8.96
N ASP A 23 14.19 -20.17 -9.68
CA ASP A 23 14.48 -18.78 -10.03
C ASP A 23 13.40 -18.18 -10.94
N VAL A 24 12.93 -18.96 -11.93
CA VAL A 24 11.81 -18.56 -12.81
C VAL A 24 10.51 -18.41 -12.03
N ILE A 25 10.18 -19.37 -11.18
CA ILE A 25 8.98 -19.31 -10.33
C ILE A 25 9.05 -18.09 -9.42
N TYR A 26 10.16 -17.87 -8.75
CA TYR A 26 10.35 -16.72 -7.86
C TYR A 26 10.21 -15.37 -8.59
N LYS A 27 10.83 -15.24 -9.77
CA LYS A 27 10.86 -13.96 -10.53
C LYS A 27 9.59 -13.68 -11.34
N LYS A 28 8.90 -14.74 -11.81
CA LYS A 28 7.79 -14.61 -12.78
C LYS A 28 6.41 -14.91 -12.19
N THR A 29 6.34 -15.25 -10.92
CA THR A 29 5.05 -15.53 -10.26
C THR A 29 4.91 -14.69 -8.99
N PRO A 30 3.70 -14.57 -8.42
CA PRO A 30 3.46 -13.87 -7.16
C PRO A 30 4.17 -14.49 -5.94
N VAL A 31 4.87 -15.61 -6.07
CA VAL A 31 5.57 -16.30 -4.96
C VAL A 31 6.55 -15.37 -4.23
N SER A 32 7.23 -14.46 -4.94
CA SER A 32 8.13 -13.47 -4.31
C SER A 32 7.40 -12.45 -3.43
N SER A 33 6.08 -12.35 -3.57
CA SER A 33 5.23 -11.39 -2.85
C SER A 33 4.40 -12.06 -1.74
N ILE A 34 4.68 -13.32 -1.43
CA ILE A 34 4.00 -14.03 -0.34
C ILE A 34 4.34 -13.37 0.98
N ILE A 35 3.30 -12.87 1.65
CA ILE A 35 3.43 -12.02 2.84
C ILE A 35 3.76 -12.81 4.11
N GLU A 36 3.57 -14.12 4.12
CA GLU A 36 3.79 -15.00 5.28
C GLU A 36 5.22 -14.91 5.83
N TYR A 37 6.17 -14.56 4.98
CA TYR A 37 7.58 -14.38 5.37
C TYR A 37 7.95 -12.92 5.67
N SER A 38 7.01 -11.99 5.54
CA SER A 38 7.26 -10.59 5.85
C SER A 38 7.33 -10.37 7.35
N ARG A 39 8.42 -9.70 7.80
CA ARG A 39 8.56 -9.25 9.18
C ARG A 39 8.13 -7.80 9.36
N SER A 40 7.93 -7.09 8.28
CA SER A 40 7.56 -5.68 8.29
C SER A 40 6.11 -5.52 8.74
N ILE A 41 5.90 -4.58 9.65
CA ILE A 41 4.56 -4.13 10.05
C ILE A 41 4.31 -2.81 9.33
N HIS A 42 3.22 -2.75 8.57
CA HIS A 42 2.82 -1.51 7.91
C HIS A 42 2.30 -0.51 8.96
N ALA A 43 2.40 0.78 8.64
CA ALA A 43 2.05 1.86 9.56
C ALA A 43 0.60 1.78 10.05
N GLU A 44 -0.32 1.32 9.21
CA GLU A 44 -1.73 1.11 9.57
C GLU A 44 -1.87 0.06 10.68
N MET A 45 -1.13 -1.06 10.54
CA MET A 45 -1.14 -2.11 11.55
C MET A 45 -0.42 -1.68 12.84
N ASP A 46 0.65 -0.91 12.73
CA ASP A 46 1.32 -0.37 13.91
C ASP A 46 0.41 0.61 14.67
N ALA A 47 -0.33 1.45 13.97
CA ALA A 47 -1.31 2.35 14.57
C ALA A 47 -2.43 1.57 15.30
N ILE A 48 -3.00 0.53 14.66
CA ILE A 48 -4.04 -0.33 15.23
C ILE A 48 -3.50 -1.04 16.47
N THR A 49 -2.37 -1.70 16.37
CA THR A 49 -1.80 -2.47 17.49
C THR A 49 -1.32 -1.58 18.64
N SER A 50 -0.82 -0.38 18.34
CA SER A 50 -0.45 0.61 19.34
C SER A 50 -1.68 1.09 20.11
N LEU A 51 -2.78 1.40 19.44
CA LEU A 51 -4.03 1.78 20.10
C LEU A 51 -4.58 0.63 20.94
N ALA A 52 -4.52 -0.59 20.46
CA ALA A 52 -4.94 -1.77 21.23
C ALA A 52 -4.10 -1.97 22.50
N ARG A 53 -2.78 -1.78 22.44
CA ARG A 53 -1.88 -1.87 23.61
C ARG A 53 -2.17 -0.79 24.67
N LEU A 54 -2.60 0.39 24.25
CA LEU A 54 -2.93 1.48 25.15
C LEU A 54 -4.26 1.27 25.88
N GLY A 55 -5.08 0.29 25.47
CA GLY A 55 -6.35 -0.02 26.11
C GLY A 55 -7.42 1.08 26.00
N ASN A 56 -7.27 2.01 25.09
CA ASN A 56 -8.11 3.20 24.96
C ASN A 56 -9.43 2.95 24.19
N GLY A 57 -10.14 1.88 24.54
CA GLY A 57 -11.46 1.59 23.98
C GLY A 57 -11.44 0.88 22.62
N GLY A 58 -12.63 0.62 22.09
CA GLY A 58 -12.80 -0.07 20.80
C GLY A 58 -12.41 0.79 19.60
N PHE A 59 -12.42 0.16 18.44
CA PHE A 59 -12.14 0.79 17.14
C PHE A 59 -13.40 1.26 16.43
N SER A 60 -14.59 0.93 16.98
CA SER A 60 -15.87 1.37 16.43
C SER A 60 -15.92 2.89 16.33
N ASP A 61 -16.43 3.39 15.23
CA ASP A 61 -16.56 4.82 14.92
C ASP A 61 -15.24 5.60 14.80
N LYS A 62 -14.12 4.88 14.69
CA LYS A 62 -12.84 5.52 14.47
C LYS A 62 -12.56 5.71 12.98
N VAL A 63 -11.83 6.78 12.68
CA VAL A 63 -11.33 7.10 11.33
C VAL A 63 -9.83 6.85 11.31
N LEU A 64 -9.36 6.12 10.29
CA LEU A 64 -7.94 5.91 10.04
C LEU A 64 -7.48 6.86 8.94
N TYR A 65 -6.45 7.65 9.23
CA TYR A 65 -5.80 8.52 8.23
C TYR A 65 -4.50 7.88 7.78
N THR A 66 -4.33 7.73 6.47
CA THR A 66 -3.14 7.14 5.87
C THR A 66 -2.55 8.04 4.79
N THR A 67 -1.25 7.97 4.59
CA THR A 67 -0.60 8.71 3.50
C THR A 67 -0.88 8.08 2.13
N THR A 68 -1.05 6.77 2.10
CA THR A 68 -1.28 6.00 0.88
C THR A 68 -2.47 5.07 1.10
N PHE A 69 -3.22 4.79 0.04
CA PHE A 69 -4.32 3.82 0.07
C PHE A 69 -3.83 2.48 0.65
N PRO A 70 -4.51 1.90 1.66
CA PRO A 70 -4.05 0.68 2.31
C PRO A 70 -3.92 -0.50 1.36
N CYS A 71 -2.91 -1.32 1.56
CA CYS A 71 -2.82 -2.59 0.85
C CYS A 71 -3.89 -3.56 1.36
N HIS A 72 -4.18 -4.59 0.56
CA HIS A 72 -5.22 -5.59 0.89
C HIS A 72 -4.99 -6.32 2.22
N ASN A 73 -3.73 -6.45 2.66
CA ASN A 73 -3.41 -7.04 3.96
C ASN A 73 -3.76 -6.12 5.13
N CYS A 74 -3.48 -4.82 5.02
CA CYS A 74 -3.91 -3.85 6.02
C CYS A 74 -5.43 -3.71 6.02
N ALA A 75 -6.06 -3.71 4.84
CA ALA A 75 -7.51 -3.57 4.68
C ALA A 75 -8.30 -4.63 5.46
N ARG A 76 -7.91 -5.92 5.39
CA ARG A 76 -8.58 -6.98 6.17
C ARG A 76 -8.55 -6.74 7.68
N HIS A 77 -7.46 -6.16 8.20
CA HIS A 77 -7.35 -5.84 9.62
C HIS A 77 -8.15 -4.62 10.00
N ILE A 78 -8.20 -3.61 9.13
CA ILE A 78 -9.04 -2.41 9.28
C ILE A 78 -10.51 -2.82 9.40
N VAL A 79 -10.97 -3.70 8.52
CA VAL A 79 -12.33 -4.28 8.58
C VAL A 79 -12.53 -5.06 9.89
N ALA A 80 -11.59 -5.96 10.20
CA ALA A 80 -11.72 -6.86 11.35
C ALA A 80 -11.79 -6.14 12.71
N VAL A 81 -11.12 -4.99 12.86
CA VAL A 81 -11.17 -4.22 14.12
C VAL A 81 -12.37 -3.28 14.22
N GLY A 82 -13.16 -3.13 13.16
CA GLY A 82 -14.38 -2.32 13.15
C GLY A 82 -14.15 -0.83 12.92
N ILE A 83 -13.04 -0.44 12.26
CA ILE A 83 -12.87 0.93 11.77
C ILE A 83 -13.92 1.17 10.67
N THR A 84 -14.60 2.31 10.73
CA THR A 84 -15.70 2.61 9.82
C THR A 84 -15.29 3.43 8.60
N LYS A 85 -14.16 4.12 8.70
CA LYS A 85 -13.70 5.02 7.63
C LYS A 85 -12.18 5.09 7.56
N VAL A 86 -11.68 5.10 6.34
CA VAL A 86 -10.27 5.34 6.00
C VAL A 86 -10.18 6.56 5.09
N VAL A 87 -9.30 7.50 5.42
CA VAL A 87 -9.01 8.66 4.59
C VAL A 87 -7.56 8.57 4.12
N TYR A 88 -7.34 8.47 2.82
CA TYR A 88 -6.01 8.34 2.23
C TYR A 88 -5.66 9.54 1.35
N ILE A 89 -4.36 9.85 1.22
CA ILE A 89 -3.88 10.98 0.41
C ILE A 89 -3.51 10.52 -1.01
N GLU A 90 -2.74 9.45 -1.12
CA GLU A 90 -2.23 8.97 -2.41
C GLU A 90 -2.87 7.63 -2.77
N PRO A 91 -3.35 7.45 -4.00
CA PRO A 91 -3.85 6.16 -4.46
C PRO A 91 -2.74 5.11 -4.52
N TYR A 92 -3.09 3.84 -4.40
CA TYR A 92 -2.19 2.71 -4.57
C TYR A 92 -2.79 1.69 -5.53
N GLU A 93 -2.50 1.85 -6.81
CA GLU A 93 -3.07 1.05 -7.91
C GLU A 93 -2.81 -0.46 -7.80
N LYS A 94 -1.77 -0.86 -7.07
CA LYS A 94 -1.45 -2.28 -6.85
C LYS A 94 -2.22 -2.90 -5.70
N SER A 95 -3.01 -2.12 -4.97
CA SER A 95 -3.84 -2.66 -3.90
C SER A 95 -5.02 -3.43 -4.46
N LEU A 96 -5.16 -4.67 -4.03
CA LEU A 96 -6.32 -5.51 -4.32
C LEU A 96 -7.39 -5.38 -3.23
N ALA A 97 -7.36 -4.34 -2.40
CA ALA A 97 -8.26 -4.24 -1.25
C ALA A 97 -9.72 -4.17 -1.66
N LEU A 98 -10.06 -3.36 -2.67
CA LEU A 98 -11.42 -3.22 -3.18
C LEU A 98 -11.92 -4.49 -3.88
N GLU A 99 -11.02 -5.22 -4.53
CA GLU A 99 -11.37 -6.46 -5.23
C GLU A 99 -11.56 -7.64 -4.27
N LEU A 100 -10.65 -7.77 -3.27
CA LEU A 100 -10.67 -8.90 -2.34
C LEU A 100 -11.62 -8.73 -1.16
N HIS A 101 -12.11 -7.53 -0.93
CA HIS A 101 -13.00 -7.16 0.18
C HIS A 101 -14.20 -6.35 -0.31
N ASP A 102 -14.71 -6.64 -1.50
CA ASP A 102 -15.84 -5.96 -2.12
C ASP A 102 -17.13 -6.05 -1.29
N ASP A 103 -17.23 -7.07 -0.46
CA ASP A 103 -18.30 -7.27 0.51
C ASP A 103 -18.23 -6.36 1.74
N ALA A 104 -17.02 -5.86 2.08
CA ALA A 104 -16.75 -5.16 3.34
C ALA A 104 -16.19 -3.74 3.17
N ILE A 105 -15.69 -3.38 2.00
CA ILE A 105 -15.06 -2.08 1.70
C ILE A 105 -15.78 -1.42 0.53
N THR A 106 -15.84 -0.09 0.56
CA THR A 106 -16.45 0.72 -0.50
C THR A 106 -15.78 2.09 -0.61
N GLU A 107 -15.83 2.71 -1.79
CA GLU A 107 -15.42 4.10 -2.00
C GLU A 107 -16.61 5.07 -1.99
N VAL A 108 -17.81 4.55 -1.88
CA VAL A 108 -19.05 5.34 -1.79
C VAL A 108 -19.69 5.17 -0.42
N ASN A 109 -20.54 6.10 -0.01
CA ASN A 109 -21.23 5.98 1.26
C ASN A 109 -22.28 4.86 1.20
N GLU A 110 -21.89 3.67 1.66
CA GLU A 110 -22.73 2.49 1.72
C GLU A 110 -22.80 1.96 3.17
N HIS A 111 -24.01 1.77 3.66
CA HIS A 111 -24.20 1.33 5.04
C HIS A 111 -23.68 -0.10 5.26
N GLY A 112 -22.92 -0.27 6.32
CA GLY A 112 -22.38 -1.59 6.72
C GLY A 112 -21.02 -1.92 6.14
N LYS A 113 -20.46 -1.08 5.28
CA LYS A 113 -19.10 -1.23 4.75
C LYS A 113 -18.16 -0.16 5.30
N VAL A 114 -16.86 -0.45 5.29
CA VAL A 114 -15.81 0.53 5.59
C VAL A 114 -15.62 1.45 4.40
N ILE A 115 -15.76 2.74 4.60
CA ILE A 115 -15.62 3.73 3.54
C ILE A 115 -14.14 4.09 3.39
N PHE A 116 -13.59 3.89 2.20
CA PHE A 116 -12.26 4.35 1.82
C PHE A 116 -12.40 5.57 0.92
N GLU A 117 -12.08 6.76 1.43
CA GLU A 117 -12.22 8.00 0.68
C GLU A 117 -10.88 8.71 0.51
N SER A 118 -10.73 9.40 -0.61
CA SER A 118 -9.59 10.26 -0.86
C SER A 118 -9.67 11.51 0.00
N PHE A 119 -8.52 11.92 0.55
CA PHE A 119 -8.41 13.18 1.29
C PHE A 119 -8.75 14.37 0.40
N GLU A 120 -9.71 15.16 0.82
CA GLU A 120 -10.04 16.42 0.19
C GLU A 120 -9.22 17.55 0.81
N GLY A 121 -8.31 18.12 0.02
CA GLY A 121 -7.44 19.20 0.49
C GLY A 121 -6.05 19.15 -0.12
N VAL A 122 -5.18 20.02 0.37
CA VAL A 122 -3.78 20.09 -0.07
C VAL A 122 -2.90 19.42 0.99
N SER A 123 -2.33 18.27 0.66
CA SER A 123 -1.38 17.60 1.55
C SER A 123 -0.10 18.44 1.71
N PRO A 124 0.62 18.33 2.85
CA PRO A 124 1.86 19.08 3.09
C PRO A 124 2.90 18.90 1.98
N ARG A 125 3.05 17.67 1.46
CA ARG A 125 3.98 17.41 0.34
C ARG A 125 3.54 18.05 -0.96
N ARG A 126 2.24 18.07 -1.25
CA ARG A 126 1.70 18.74 -2.44
C ARG A 126 1.81 20.24 -2.31
N TYR A 127 1.61 20.79 -1.11
CA TYR A 127 1.80 22.20 -0.85
C TYR A 127 3.24 22.64 -1.19
N GLN A 128 4.24 21.92 -0.73
CA GLN A 128 5.64 22.18 -1.09
C GLN A 128 5.85 22.10 -2.61
N LYS A 129 5.31 21.05 -3.26
CA LYS A 129 5.46 20.84 -4.70
C LYS A 129 4.80 21.96 -5.54
N PHE A 130 3.68 22.50 -5.09
CA PHE A 130 2.97 23.57 -5.81
C PHE A 130 3.55 24.96 -5.55
N PHE A 131 4.04 25.21 -4.34
CA PHE A 131 4.43 26.55 -3.92
C PHE A 131 5.94 26.72 -3.73
N PHE A 132 6.71 25.66 -3.78
CA PHE A 132 8.16 25.73 -3.75
C PHE A 132 8.68 25.97 -5.17
N SER A 133 9.33 27.10 -5.39
CA SER A 133 10.01 27.36 -6.65
C SER A 133 11.31 26.54 -6.70
N THR A 134 11.37 25.57 -7.62
CA THR A 134 12.56 24.74 -7.85
C THR A 134 13.56 25.42 -8.77
N ASP A 135 13.13 26.44 -9.51
CA ASP A 135 13.96 27.16 -10.44
C ASP A 135 14.42 28.49 -9.85
N GLU A 136 15.64 28.86 -10.13
CA GLU A 136 16.14 30.16 -9.76
C GLU A 136 15.32 31.25 -10.46
N ARG A 137 14.72 32.11 -9.68
CA ARG A 137 13.88 33.20 -10.22
C ARG A 137 14.69 34.30 -10.89
N LYS A 138 16.01 34.29 -10.71
CA LYS A 138 16.93 35.28 -11.23
C LYS A 138 18.18 34.59 -11.75
N ASP A 139 18.68 35.11 -12.87
CA ASP A 139 19.99 34.73 -13.38
C ASP A 139 21.14 35.23 -12.47
N SER A 140 22.37 34.85 -12.78
CA SER A 140 23.55 35.28 -12.06
C SER A 140 23.80 36.81 -12.08
N PHE A 141 23.09 37.56 -12.93
CA PHE A 141 23.12 39.01 -13.03
C PHE A 141 21.94 39.68 -12.32
N GLY A 142 21.04 38.91 -11.70
CA GLY A 142 19.90 39.41 -10.97
C GLY A 142 18.67 39.73 -11.81
N ASN A 143 18.66 39.39 -13.11
CA ASN A 143 17.49 39.57 -13.98
C ASN A 143 16.52 38.43 -13.79
N ALA A 144 15.21 38.70 -13.91
CA ALA A 144 14.18 37.70 -13.81
C ALA A 144 14.22 36.71 -15.00
N GLU A 145 14.31 35.41 -14.71
CA GLU A 145 14.17 34.37 -15.73
C GLU A 145 12.70 34.12 -16.07
N LYS A 146 12.45 33.86 -17.36
CA LYS A 146 11.09 33.50 -17.80
C LYS A 146 10.74 32.10 -17.34
N TYR A 147 9.71 31.98 -16.56
CA TYR A 147 9.14 30.70 -16.15
C TYR A 147 8.59 29.94 -17.35
N SER A 148 9.13 28.77 -17.64
CA SER A 148 8.47 27.84 -18.56
C SER A 148 7.72 26.80 -17.73
N THR A 149 6.41 26.96 -17.57
CA THR A 149 5.55 25.89 -17.05
C THR A 149 5.51 24.75 -18.04
N LYS A 150 6.22 23.66 -17.75
CA LYS A 150 5.96 22.37 -18.40
C LYS A 150 4.81 21.71 -17.63
N TYR A 151 3.62 21.74 -18.22
CA TYR A 151 2.52 20.88 -17.84
C TYR A 151 2.67 19.55 -18.56
#